data_c14b9c8d2e1e1b21f79822674f1e0b50
#
_entry.id   c14b9c8d2e1e1b21f79822674f1e0b50
#
_cell.length_a   1.000
_cell.length_b   1.000
_cell.length_c   1.000
_cell.angle_alpha   90.00
_cell.angle_beta   90.00
_cell.angle_gamma   90.00
#
_symmetry.space_group_name_H-M   'P 1'
#
loop_
_entity.id
_entity.type
_entity.pdbx_description
1 polymer ?
#
loop_
_entity_poly.entity_id
_entity_poly.type
_entity_poly.pdbx_seq_one_letter_code
_entity_poly.pdbx_strand_id
1 'polypeptide(L)'
;ARHVAAHGATGAGHQDRDGVWDDVEKGLARLRACREAIGGEVELLVDCHCRFDLPLAMRIAAAVRPLNLFWFEEPLPRDQIEANAHVTAHSGQTTAGGESFFGRAEFERYVTGRAVHILMPDVKHAGGITECRRIAHQAEIHQVHVAPHSPAGPVSTMAGVQVAATIPNFLILEWAFGE
;
A
#
# COMPACT_ATOMS: atom_id res chain seq x y z
N ALA A 1 13.35 6.32 -1.64
CA ALA A 1 13.04 5.28 -0.68
C ALA A 1 13.28 3.93 -1.32
N ARG A 2 13.94 3.00 -0.64
CA ARG A 2 14.13 1.63 -1.16
C ARG A 2 12.96 0.79 -0.65
N HIS A 3 12.23 0.19 -1.58
CA HIS A 3 11.10 -0.70 -1.29
C HIS A 3 11.62 -2.10 -0.94
N VAL A 4 11.11 -2.70 0.13
CA VAL A 4 11.34 -4.09 0.48
C VAL A 4 10.00 -4.80 0.53
N ALA A 5 9.67 -5.51 -0.53
CA ALA A 5 8.48 -6.35 -0.60
C ALA A 5 8.74 -7.68 0.13
N ALA A 6 7.92 -8.01 1.09
CA ALA A 6 7.92 -9.34 1.71
C ALA A 6 7.01 -10.27 0.90
N HIS A 7 7.59 -11.03 -0.03
CA HIS A 7 6.86 -12.09 -0.72
C HIS A 7 6.79 -13.34 0.16
N GLY A 8 5.60 -13.79 0.53
CA GLY A 8 5.39 -15.02 1.28
C GLY A 8 4.01 -15.63 1.07
N ALA A 9 4.01 -16.92 0.73
CA ALA A 9 2.94 -17.92 0.76
C ALA A 9 1.76 -17.76 -0.21
N THR A 10 1.77 -18.62 -1.22
CA THR A 10 0.64 -18.97 -2.10
C THR A 10 -0.22 -20.05 -1.45
N GLY A 11 -1.56 -19.90 -1.46
CA GLY A 11 -2.49 -21.00 -1.27
C GLY A 11 -3.63 -20.69 -0.30
N ALA A 12 -4.85 -20.55 -0.83
CA ALA A 12 -6.08 -20.66 -0.07
C ALA A 12 -6.31 -22.14 0.32
N GLY A 13 -5.80 -22.53 1.47
CA GLY A 13 -6.11 -23.77 2.16
C GLY A 13 -6.33 -23.41 3.62
N HIS A 14 -7.18 -24.17 4.29
CA HIS A 14 -7.42 -24.08 5.73
C HIS A 14 -6.07 -24.27 6.44
N GLN A 15 -5.31 -23.17 6.60
CA GLN A 15 -4.01 -23.21 7.25
C GLN A 15 -4.23 -23.19 8.75
N ASP A 16 -3.55 -24.10 9.43
CA ASP A 16 -3.37 -24.12 10.86
C ASP A 16 -2.92 -22.70 11.31
N ARG A 17 -3.63 -22.12 12.27
CA ARG A 17 -3.35 -20.75 12.76
C ARG A 17 -1.90 -20.57 13.20
N ASP A 18 -1.28 -21.63 13.70
CA ASP A 18 0.11 -21.62 14.17
C ASP A 18 1.09 -21.51 12.98
N GLY A 19 0.85 -22.23 11.87
CA GLY A 19 1.69 -22.16 10.67
C GLY A 19 1.65 -20.80 9.96
N VAL A 20 0.50 -20.12 9.96
CA VAL A 20 0.38 -18.77 9.38
C VAL A 20 1.20 -17.77 10.19
N TRP A 21 1.18 -17.87 11.52
CA TRP A 21 1.96 -16.97 12.37
C TRP A 21 3.47 -17.20 12.25
N ASP A 22 3.92 -18.43 12.08
CA ASP A 22 5.32 -18.75 11.83
C ASP A 22 5.86 -18.09 10.56
N ASP A 23 5.06 -18.03 9.49
CA ASP A 23 5.42 -17.33 8.27
C ASP A 23 5.42 -15.79 8.44
N VAL A 24 4.49 -15.26 9.22
CA VAL A 24 4.49 -13.85 9.61
C VAL A 24 5.74 -13.50 10.42
N GLU A 25 6.13 -14.32 11.38
CA GLU A 25 7.35 -14.10 12.19
C GLU A 25 8.62 -14.07 11.33
N LYS A 26 8.72 -14.93 10.31
CA LYS A 26 9.82 -14.87 9.33
C LYS A 26 9.83 -13.52 8.56
N GLY A 27 8.65 -13.03 8.17
CA GLY A 27 8.48 -11.71 7.56
C GLY A 27 8.90 -10.58 8.49
N LEU A 28 8.44 -10.61 9.74
CA LEU A 28 8.79 -9.64 10.77
C LEU A 28 10.30 -9.63 11.06
N ALA A 29 10.94 -10.81 11.11
CA ALA A 29 12.39 -10.92 11.31
C ALA A 29 13.16 -10.25 10.17
N ARG A 30 12.70 -10.41 8.91
CA ARG A 30 13.29 -9.73 7.74
C ARG A 30 13.11 -8.21 7.82
N LEU A 31 11.93 -7.73 8.20
CA LEU A 31 11.68 -6.29 8.35
C LEU A 31 12.57 -5.68 9.45
N ARG A 32 12.75 -6.37 10.58
CA ARG A 32 13.68 -5.94 11.65
C ARG A 32 15.11 -5.85 11.12
N ALA A 33 15.58 -6.87 10.41
CA ALA A 33 16.91 -6.86 9.81
C ALA A 33 17.08 -5.74 8.75
N CYS A 34 16.06 -5.47 7.95
CA CYS A 34 16.07 -4.33 7.02
C CYS A 34 16.18 -3.00 7.78
N ARG A 35 15.35 -2.79 8.81
CA ARG A 35 15.40 -1.56 9.62
C ARG A 35 16.77 -1.39 10.29
N GLU A 36 17.32 -2.44 10.83
CA GLU A 36 18.66 -2.42 11.43
C GLU A 36 19.74 -2.04 10.40
N ALA A 37 19.67 -2.61 9.20
CA ALA A 37 20.64 -2.37 8.15
C ALA A 37 20.56 -0.95 7.55
N ILE A 38 19.35 -0.38 7.39
CA ILE A 38 19.15 0.94 6.76
C ILE A 38 19.18 2.10 7.77
N GLY A 39 19.12 1.81 9.09
CA GLY A 39 19.05 2.83 10.12
C GLY A 39 17.73 3.60 10.13
N GLY A 40 17.67 4.73 10.82
CA GLY A 40 16.47 5.55 10.97
C GLY A 40 16.25 6.60 9.88
N GLU A 41 17.25 6.86 9.05
CA GLU A 41 17.23 7.94 8.04
C GLU A 41 16.58 7.53 6.71
N VAL A 42 16.39 6.22 6.49
CA VAL A 42 15.76 5.68 5.28
C VAL A 42 14.36 5.18 5.62
N GLU A 43 13.37 5.61 4.85
CA GLU A 43 11.99 5.17 5.03
C GLU A 43 11.83 3.70 4.68
N LEU A 44 11.10 2.99 5.52
CA LEU A 44 10.78 1.57 5.34
C LEU A 44 9.28 1.43 5.09
N LEU A 45 8.94 0.77 3.99
CA LEU A 45 7.58 0.49 3.58
C LEU A 45 7.37 -1.02 3.59
N VAL A 46 6.15 -1.48 3.89
CA VAL A 46 5.79 -2.88 3.76
C VAL A 46 4.52 -3.03 2.95
N ASP A 47 4.59 -3.86 1.93
CA ASP A 47 3.46 -4.26 1.12
C ASP A 47 3.02 -5.68 1.48
N CYS A 48 1.73 -5.83 1.79
CA CYS A 48 1.11 -7.08 2.21
C CYS A 48 0.32 -7.76 1.09
N HIS A 49 0.11 -7.10 -0.04
CA HIS A 49 -0.60 -7.65 -1.21
C HIS A 49 -1.94 -8.31 -0.85
N CYS A 50 -2.77 -7.65 -0.05
CA CYS A 50 -4.14 -8.09 0.30
C CYS A 50 -4.23 -9.50 0.95
N ARG A 51 -3.22 -9.96 1.70
CA ARG A 51 -3.08 -11.37 2.10
C ARG A 51 -3.66 -11.73 3.45
N PHE A 52 -4.01 -10.76 4.29
CA PHE A 52 -4.39 -11.01 5.67
C PHE A 52 -5.89 -10.84 5.89
N ASP A 53 -6.39 -11.41 6.98
CA ASP A 53 -7.67 -11.04 7.56
C ASP A 53 -7.51 -9.90 8.57
N LEU A 54 -8.61 -9.31 9.03
CA LEU A 54 -8.59 -8.18 9.94
C LEU A 54 -7.86 -8.47 11.27
N PRO A 55 -8.12 -9.60 11.97
CA PRO A 55 -7.41 -9.90 13.22
C PRO A 55 -5.88 -10.02 13.03
N LEU A 56 -5.45 -10.67 11.95
CA LEU A 56 -4.03 -10.85 11.65
C LEU A 56 -3.37 -9.53 11.24
N ALA A 57 -4.03 -8.73 10.39
CA ALA A 57 -3.53 -7.42 9.98
C ALA A 57 -3.33 -6.49 11.19
N MET A 58 -4.26 -6.45 12.13
CA MET A 58 -4.13 -5.66 13.37
C MET A 58 -2.98 -6.15 14.25
N ARG A 59 -2.78 -7.47 14.34
CA ARG A 59 -1.66 -8.06 15.09
C ARG A 59 -0.31 -7.73 14.43
N ILE A 60 -0.22 -7.82 13.11
CA ILE A 60 0.99 -7.44 12.35
C ILE A 60 1.26 -5.94 12.52
N ALA A 61 0.25 -5.09 12.35
CA ALA A 61 0.38 -3.64 12.51
C ALA A 61 0.93 -3.25 13.90
N ALA A 62 0.52 -3.95 14.95
CA ALA A 62 1.08 -3.79 16.29
C ALA A 62 2.54 -4.23 16.38
N ALA A 63 2.90 -5.36 15.74
CA ALA A 63 4.25 -5.93 15.78
C ALA A 63 5.26 -5.07 14.99
N VAL A 64 4.84 -4.39 13.93
CA VAL A 64 5.71 -3.51 13.12
C VAL A 64 5.81 -2.08 13.64
N ARG A 65 5.01 -1.70 14.65
CA ARG A 65 5.04 -0.33 15.22
C ARG A 65 6.44 0.15 15.62
N PRO A 66 7.30 -0.67 16.26
CA PRO A 66 8.67 -0.25 16.61
C PRO A 66 9.57 0.00 15.41
N LEU A 67 9.19 -0.45 14.23
CA LEU A 67 9.97 -0.29 13.01
C LEU A 67 9.77 1.06 12.33
N ASN A 68 8.81 1.88 12.78
CA ASN A 68 8.49 3.20 12.25
C ASN A 68 8.36 3.16 10.72
N LEU A 69 7.33 2.44 10.23
CA LEU A 69 7.08 2.33 8.81
C LEU A 69 6.60 3.66 8.24
N PHE A 70 7.00 3.97 7.01
CA PHE A 70 6.44 5.08 6.25
C PHE A 70 4.98 4.80 5.88
N TRP A 71 4.69 3.54 5.42
CA TRP A 71 3.33 3.03 5.32
C TRP A 71 3.22 1.51 5.45
N PHE A 72 2.00 1.07 5.72
CA PHE A 72 1.54 -0.31 5.78
C PHE A 72 0.53 -0.51 4.66
N GLU A 73 0.95 -1.22 3.58
CA GLU A 73 0.25 -1.29 2.32
C GLU A 73 -0.58 -2.55 2.20
N GLU A 74 -1.79 -2.39 1.67
CA GLU A 74 -2.74 -3.44 1.30
C GLU A 74 -2.79 -4.64 2.25
N PRO A 75 -3.00 -4.46 3.56
CA PRO A 75 -3.03 -5.57 4.50
C PRO A 75 -4.19 -6.54 4.26
N LEU A 76 -5.34 -6.04 3.80
CA LEU A 76 -6.59 -6.79 3.63
C LEU A 76 -7.04 -6.81 2.17
N PRO A 77 -7.90 -7.77 1.78
CA PRO A 77 -8.57 -7.74 0.49
C PRO A 77 -9.23 -6.38 0.22
N ARG A 78 -9.06 -5.89 -1.00
CA ARG A 78 -9.45 -4.54 -1.41
C ARG A 78 -10.97 -4.29 -1.41
N ASP A 79 -11.78 -5.33 -1.51
CA ASP A 79 -13.24 -5.27 -1.47
C ASP A 79 -13.80 -5.14 -0.05
N GLN A 80 -12.98 -5.38 0.96
CA GLN A 80 -13.34 -5.26 2.38
C GLN A 80 -13.14 -3.83 2.90
N ILE A 81 -13.91 -2.88 2.39
CA ILE A 81 -13.72 -1.45 2.64
C ILE A 81 -13.81 -1.12 4.12
N GLU A 82 -14.82 -1.62 4.82
CA GLU A 82 -15.03 -1.36 6.25
C GLU A 82 -13.90 -1.94 7.11
N ALA A 83 -13.37 -3.11 6.73
CA ALA A 83 -12.23 -3.71 7.43
C ALA A 83 -10.94 -2.91 7.19
N ASN A 84 -10.68 -2.46 5.95
CA ASN A 84 -9.56 -1.56 5.65
C ASN A 84 -9.68 -0.23 6.40
N ALA A 85 -10.88 0.36 6.47
CA ALA A 85 -11.14 1.56 7.27
C ALA A 85 -10.88 1.34 8.77
N HIS A 86 -11.21 0.16 9.28
CA HIS A 86 -10.89 -0.21 10.67
C HIS A 86 -9.37 -0.26 10.90
N VAL A 87 -8.60 -0.89 10.00
CA VAL A 87 -7.13 -0.89 10.09
C VAL A 87 -6.58 0.52 10.04
N THR A 88 -7.07 1.33 9.10
CA THR A 88 -6.64 2.74 8.94
C THR A 88 -6.89 3.55 10.21
N ALA A 89 -8.04 3.38 10.85
CA ALA A 89 -8.40 4.14 12.04
C ALA A 89 -7.70 3.66 13.33
N HIS A 90 -7.37 2.37 13.45
CA HIS A 90 -7.02 1.78 14.75
C HIS A 90 -5.65 1.10 14.80
N SER A 91 -4.97 0.86 13.67
CA SER A 91 -3.64 0.21 13.65
C SER A 91 -2.52 1.08 14.20
N GLY A 92 -2.69 2.41 14.13
CA GLY A 92 -1.61 3.37 14.39
C GLY A 92 -0.53 3.37 13.31
N GLN A 93 -0.84 2.84 12.12
CA GLN A 93 0.01 2.87 10.94
C GLN A 93 -0.58 3.85 9.90
N THR A 94 0.27 4.52 9.13
CA THR A 94 -0.16 5.14 7.88
C THR A 94 -0.46 4.02 6.88
N THR A 95 -1.65 4.00 6.30
CA THR A 95 -2.07 2.95 5.36
C THR A 95 -2.06 3.44 3.93
N ALA A 96 -1.68 2.56 3.00
CA ALA A 96 -1.67 2.82 1.55
C ALA A 96 -2.33 1.67 0.79
N GLY A 97 -2.82 1.93 -0.43
CA GLY A 97 -3.38 0.90 -1.29
C GLY A 97 -4.20 1.43 -2.46
N GLY A 98 -4.72 0.51 -3.26
CA GLY A 98 -5.54 0.80 -4.44
C GLY A 98 -4.82 0.60 -5.76
N GLU A 99 -3.67 -0.05 -5.79
CA GLU A 99 -2.89 -0.31 -7.00
C GLU A 99 -3.64 -1.13 -8.05
N SER A 100 -4.51 -2.01 -7.58
CA SER A 100 -5.28 -2.95 -8.43
C SER A 100 -6.67 -2.44 -8.80
N PHE A 101 -7.02 -1.18 -8.54
CA PHE A 101 -8.34 -0.64 -8.86
C PHE A 101 -8.49 -0.15 -10.29
N PHE A 102 -9.71 -0.27 -10.81
CA PHE A 102 -10.09 0.16 -12.15
C PHE A 102 -11.13 1.29 -12.09
N GLY A 103 -10.74 2.45 -12.64
CA GLY A 103 -11.64 3.60 -12.74
C GLY A 103 -12.05 4.23 -11.40
N ARG A 104 -12.56 5.44 -11.47
CA ARG A 104 -12.87 6.30 -10.29
C ARG A 104 -13.82 5.70 -9.28
N ALA A 105 -14.76 4.88 -9.72
CA ALA A 105 -15.80 4.36 -8.84
C ALA A 105 -15.24 3.44 -7.72
N GLU A 106 -14.19 2.67 -8.01
CA GLU A 106 -13.53 1.85 -7.00
C GLU A 106 -12.74 2.73 -6.02
N PHE A 107 -12.00 3.70 -6.53
CA PHE A 107 -11.25 4.65 -5.70
C PHE A 107 -12.17 5.52 -4.82
N GLU A 108 -13.32 5.96 -5.35
CA GLU A 108 -14.29 6.74 -4.59
C GLU A 108 -14.74 6.02 -3.32
N ARG A 109 -15.05 4.73 -3.43
CA ARG A 109 -15.46 3.93 -2.28
C ARG A 109 -14.37 3.84 -1.21
N TYR A 110 -13.11 3.77 -1.62
CA TYR A 110 -11.96 3.72 -0.72
C TYR A 110 -11.75 5.05 0.01
N VAL A 111 -11.85 6.15 -0.72
CA VAL A 111 -11.68 7.50 -0.17
C VAL A 111 -12.83 7.86 0.77
N THR A 112 -14.08 7.70 0.31
CA THR A 112 -15.27 8.02 1.12
C THR A 112 -15.43 7.10 2.33
N GLY A 113 -15.02 5.83 2.19
CA GLY A 113 -14.96 4.86 3.28
C GLY A 113 -13.79 5.06 4.24
N ARG A 114 -12.88 6.00 3.97
CA ARG A 114 -11.65 6.24 4.76
C ARG A 114 -10.80 4.98 4.93
N ALA A 115 -10.71 4.18 3.87
CA ALA A 115 -10.04 2.90 3.89
C ALA A 115 -8.51 3.00 3.84
N VAL A 116 -7.97 4.16 3.42
CA VAL A 116 -6.52 4.44 3.36
C VAL A 116 -6.20 5.91 3.65
N HIS A 117 -4.96 6.19 4.02
CA HIS A 117 -4.40 7.54 4.07
C HIS A 117 -3.75 7.95 2.74
N ILE A 118 -3.28 6.98 1.95
CA ILE A 118 -2.55 7.19 0.71
C ILE A 118 -3.15 6.30 -0.37
N LEU A 119 -3.59 6.88 -1.50
CA LEU A 119 -4.04 6.15 -2.68
C LEU A 119 -2.89 5.86 -3.63
N MET A 120 -2.91 4.68 -4.23
CA MET A 120 -1.86 4.21 -5.14
C MET A 120 -2.41 3.84 -6.53
N PRO A 121 -2.99 4.81 -7.30
CA PRO A 121 -3.52 4.49 -8.62
C PRO A 121 -2.38 4.15 -9.59
N ASP A 122 -2.50 3.01 -10.27
CA ASP A 122 -1.62 2.65 -11.38
C ASP A 122 -2.18 3.19 -12.69
N VAL A 123 -1.39 3.91 -13.45
CA VAL A 123 -1.83 4.54 -14.71
C VAL A 123 -2.32 3.51 -15.74
N LYS A 124 -1.82 2.28 -15.69
CA LYS A 124 -2.26 1.18 -16.58
C LYS A 124 -3.62 0.62 -16.18
N HIS A 125 -3.89 0.54 -14.89
CA HIS A 125 -5.11 -0.07 -14.34
C HIS A 125 -6.22 0.97 -14.17
N ALA A 126 -5.89 2.13 -13.63
CA ALA A 126 -6.88 3.15 -13.27
C ALA A 126 -7.59 3.81 -14.46
N GLY A 127 -7.06 3.66 -15.69
CA GLY A 127 -7.67 4.22 -16.89
C GLY A 127 -6.88 5.35 -17.55
N GLY A 128 -5.56 5.39 -17.35
CA GLY A 128 -4.65 6.33 -17.97
C GLY A 128 -4.47 7.66 -17.21
N ILE A 129 -3.66 8.54 -17.76
CA ILE A 129 -3.24 9.80 -17.12
C ILE A 129 -4.44 10.67 -16.71
N THR A 130 -5.43 10.83 -17.59
CA THR A 130 -6.59 11.67 -17.32
C THR A 130 -7.42 11.13 -16.15
N GLU A 131 -7.59 9.82 -16.07
CA GLU A 131 -8.38 9.20 -15.00
C GLU A 131 -7.63 9.25 -13.68
N CYS A 132 -6.31 8.98 -13.66
CA CYS A 132 -5.49 9.13 -12.47
C CYS A 132 -5.55 10.56 -11.90
N ARG A 133 -5.52 11.59 -12.76
CA ARG A 133 -5.69 12.98 -12.31
C ARG A 133 -7.06 13.24 -11.68
N ARG A 134 -8.12 12.69 -12.24
CA ARG A 134 -9.48 12.83 -11.67
C ARG A 134 -9.60 12.12 -10.33
N ILE A 135 -8.99 10.94 -10.19
CA ILE A 135 -8.89 10.21 -8.92
C ILE A 135 -8.14 11.05 -7.88
N ALA A 136 -7.00 11.63 -8.26
CA ALA A 136 -6.21 12.47 -7.36
C ALA A 136 -6.97 13.71 -6.89
N HIS A 137 -7.66 14.44 -7.78
CA HIS A 137 -8.49 15.58 -7.39
C HIS A 137 -9.67 15.20 -6.49
N GLN A 138 -10.24 14.01 -6.68
CA GLN A 138 -11.27 13.49 -5.78
C GLN A 138 -10.67 13.18 -4.40
N ALA A 139 -9.50 12.53 -4.34
CA ALA A 139 -8.78 12.23 -3.12
C ALA A 139 -8.38 13.51 -2.34
N GLU A 140 -8.00 14.57 -3.05
CA GLU A 140 -7.63 15.88 -2.47
C GLU A 140 -8.74 16.45 -1.59
N ILE A 141 -10.00 16.38 -2.05
CA ILE A 141 -11.17 16.88 -1.30
C ILE A 141 -11.27 16.22 0.08
N HIS A 142 -10.80 14.98 0.20
CA HIS A 142 -10.80 14.19 1.42
C HIS A 142 -9.45 14.19 2.16
N GLN A 143 -8.51 15.03 1.74
CA GLN A 143 -7.16 15.13 2.33
C GLN A 143 -6.36 13.81 2.24
N VAL A 144 -6.63 13.00 1.22
CA VAL A 144 -5.90 11.76 0.93
C VAL A 144 -4.77 12.06 -0.04
N HIS A 145 -3.55 11.63 0.33
CA HIS A 145 -2.38 11.75 -0.54
C HIS A 145 -2.41 10.71 -1.68
N VAL A 146 -1.64 10.97 -2.73
CA VAL A 146 -1.50 10.07 -3.88
C VAL A 146 -0.03 9.73 -4.09
N ALA A 147 0.25 8.43 -4.10
CA ALA A 147 1.54 7.84 -4.44
C ALA A 147 1.31 6.84 -5.58
N PRO A 148 1.43 7.23 -6.85
CA PRO A 148 1.09 6.34 -7.96
C PRO A 148 1.95 5.07 -7.94
N HIS A 149 1.28 3.91 -8.05
CA HIS A 149 1.90 2.61 -8.24
C HIS A 149 2.55 2.53 -9.63
N SER A 150 3.82 2.16 -9.70
CA SER A 150 4.56 2.11 -10.97
C SER A 150 5.73 1.09 -10.96
N PRO A 151 5.48 -0.21 -10.76
CA PRO A 151 6.51 -1.25 -10.84
C PRO A 151 6.74 -1.74 -12.27
N ALA A 152 6.38 -0.94 -13.26
CA ALA A 152 6.42 -1.30 -14.67
C ALA A 152 7.47 -0.50 -15.43
N GLY A 153 7.72 -0.92 -16.69
CA GLY A 153 8.73 -0.34 -17.56
C GLY A 153 8.57 1.16 -17.89
N PRO A 154 9.51 1.73 -18.64
CA PRO A 154 9.71 3.17 -18.73
C PRO A 154 8.51 3.95 -19.27
N VAL A 155 7.68 3.35 -20.13
CA VAL A 155 6.49 4.03 -20.68
C VAL A 155 5.46 4.30 -19.58
N SER A 156 5.19 3.30 -18.73
CA SER A 156 4.28 3.46 -17.59
C SER A 156 4.83 4.43 -16.56
N THR A 157 6.12 4.33 -16.25
CA THR A 157 6.79 5.24 -15.31
C THR A 157 6.70 6.68 -15.79
N MET A 158 6.98 6.96 -17.07
CA MET A 158 6.88 8.31 -17.62
C MET A 158 5.45 8.85 -17.62
N ALA A 159 4.45 7.99 -17.84
CA ALA A 159 3.04 8.37 -17.68
C ALA A 159 2.71 8.72 -16.22
N GLY A 160 3.21 7.93 -15.26
CA GLY A 160 3.12 8.21 -13.82
C GLY A 160 3.77 9.53 -13.43
N VAL A 161 4.94 9.86 -13.99
CA VAL A 161 5.61 11.17 -13.80
C VAL A 161 4.72 12.32 -14.27
N GLN A 162 4.01 12.19 -15.41
CA GLN A 162 3.09 13.23 -15.89
C GLN A 162 1.89 13.39 -14.95
N VAL A 163 1.38 12.31 -14.37
CA VAL A 163 0.34 12.39 -13.33
C VAL A 163 0.90 13.13 -12.11
N ALA A 164 2.03 12.68 -11.58
CA ALA A 164 2.67 13.23 -10.39
C ALA A 164 2.93 14.74 -10.49
N ALA A 165 3.40 15.20 -11.66
CA ALA A 165 3.68 16.62 -11.90
C ALA A 165 2.42 17.52 -11.98
N THR A 166 1.23 16.95 -12.03
CA THR A 166 -0.04 17.68 -12.30
C THR A 166 -1.09 17.56 -11.22
N ILE A 167 -0.77 16.91 -10.11
CA ILE A 167 -1.70 16.72 -8.97
C ILE A 167 -1.15 17.39 -7.71
N PRO A 168 -2.00 18.10 -6.93
CA PRO A 168 -1.53 18.88 -5.79
C PRO A 168 -1.23 18.04 -4.54
N ASN A 169 -1.83 16.85 -4.44
CA ASN A 169 -1.71 15.91 -3.32
C ASN A 169 -0.71 14.77 -3.58
N PHE A 170 0.22 14.96 -4.53
CA PHE A 170 1.29 14.01 -4.80
C PHE A 170 2.21 13.86 -3.59
N LEU A 171 2.53 12.61 -3.24
CA LEU A 171 3.45 12.28 -2.14
C LEU A 171 4.80 11.79 -2.69
N ILE A 172 4.80 10.62 -3.31
CA ILE A 172 5.95 10.00 -3.98
C ILE A 172 5.49 9.17 -5.16
N LEU A 173 6.40 8.85 -6.08
CA LEU A 173 6.17 7.92 -7.19
C LEU A 173 6.96 6.64 -6.94
N GLU A 174 6.30 5.50 -7.04
CA GLU A 174 6.98 4.21 -7.03
C GLU A 174 7.81 4.04 -8.31
N TRP A 175 8.98 3.44 -8.16
CA TRP A 175 9.84 3.09 -9.28
C TRP A 175 10.59 1.79 -8.99
N ALA A 176 10.39 0.79 -9.84
CA ALA A 176 11.14 -0.46 -9.77
C ALA A 176 12.57 -0.26 -10.28
N PHE A 177 13.55 -0.55 -9.42
CA PHE A 177 14.96 -0.52 -9.81
C PHE A 177 15.32 -1.77 -10.61
N GLY A 178 15.93 -1.59 -11.79
CA GLY A 178 16.52 -2.68 -12.58
C GLY A 178 15.71 -3.08 -13.82
N GLU A 179 14.72 -2.30 -14.21
CA GLU A 179 14.03 -2.43 -15.50
C GLU A 179 14.46 -1.37 -16.51
#